data_ad0cd75198dec6dc748084541f78d1e3
#
_entry.id   ad0cd75198dec6dc748084541f78d1e3
#
_cell.length_a   1.000
_cell.length_b   1.000
_cell.length_c   1.000
_cell.angle_alpha   90.00
_cell.angle_beta   90.00
_cell.angle_gamma   90.00
#
_symmetry.space_group_name_H-M   'P 1'
#
loop_
_entity.id
_entity.type
_entity.pdbx_description
1 polymer ?
#
loop_
_entity_poly.entity_id
_entity_poly.type
_entity_poly.pdbx_seq_one_letter_code
_entity_poly.pdbx_strand_id
1 'polypeptide(L)'
;MQELIAHQETINRQLARYGVKFGIYKNGEFKERLFPFDPLPRVIPAAEFAVLDKGLCQRVMALNMFLKDLYGDKKIIRDGVVPEDFAFAGSGYLPACEGFTPPKGIYSHISGIDLVEG
;
A
#
# COMPACT_ATOMS: atom_id res chain seq x y z
N MET A 1 -1.46 29.36 -14.88
CA MET A 1 -2.53 28.36 -15.17
C MET A 1 -2.27 27.60 -16.46
N GLN A 2 -2.14 28.26 -17.61
CA GLN A 2 -1.88 27.59 -18.90
C GLN A 2 -0.58 26.75 -18.91
N GLU A 3 0.46 27.23 -18.28
CA GLU A 3 1.75 26.57 -18.19
C GLU A 3 1.68 25.26 -17.37
N LEU A 4 0.90 25.26 -16.28
CA LEU A 4 0.65 24.04 -15.47
C LEU A 4 -0.16 23.01 -16.26
N ILE A 5 -1.14 23.43 -17.04
CA ILE A 5 -1.92 22.54 -17.91
C ILE A 5 -1.03 21.89 -18.97
N ALA A 6 -0.15 22.66 -19.61
CA ALA A 6 0.81 22.14 -20.59
C ALA A 6 1.81 21.13 -19.99
N HIS A 7 2.24 21.38 -18.74
CA HIS A 7 3.06 20.43 -17.99
C HIS A 7 2.31 19.13 -17.68
N GLN A 8 1.05 19.23 -17.24
CA GLN A 8 0.22 18.06 -16.98
C GLN A 8 0.02 17.19 -18.22
N GLU A 9 -0.23 17.79 -19.37
CA GLU A 9 -0.37 17.06 -20.63
C GLU A 9 0.95 16.37 -21.05
N THR A 10 2.07 17.02 -20.80
CA THR A 10 3.38 16.44 -21.07
C THR A 10 3.66 15.25 -20.16
N ILE A 11 3.37 15.37 -18.87
CA ILE A 11 3.47 14.28 -17.89
C ILE A 11 2.56 13.11 -18.32
N ASN A 12 1.30 13.38 -18.65
CA ASN A 12 0.36 12.35 -19.08
C ASN A 12 0.83 11.59 -20.32
N ARG A 13 1.40 12.29 -21.30
CA ARG A 13 1.99 11.65 -22.50
C ARG A 13 3.18 10.74 -22.15
N GLN A 14 4.04 11.18 -21.25
CA GLN A 14 5.18 10.37 -20.79
C GLN A 14 4.70 9.14 -20.02
N LEU A 15 3.76 9.29 -19.09
CA LEU A 15 3.17 8.19 -18.35
C LEU A 15 2.51 7.15 -19.26
N ALA A 16 1.77 7.63 -20.27
CA ALA A 16 1.18 6.75 -21.27
C ALA A 16 2.23 5.96 -22.05
N ARG A 17 3.33 6.63 -22.46
CA ARG A 17 4.45 6.02 -23.18
C ARG A 17 5.16 4.95 -22.36
N TYR A 18 5.33 5.18 -21.06
CA TYR A 18 5.99 4.23 -20.15
C TYR A 18 5.03 3.20 -19.55
N GLY A 19 3.75 3.23 -19.93
CA GLY A 19 2.77 2.28 -19.42
C GLY A 19 2.43 2.46 -17.94
N VAL A 20 2.64 3.66 -17.38
CA VAL A 20 2.31 3.95 -15.97
C VAL A 20 0.81 4.17 -15.86
N LYS A 21 0.10 3.08 -15.67
CA LYS A 21 -1.36 3.01 -15.60
C LYS A 21 -1.78 2.18 -14.40
N PHE A 22 -3.04 2.31 -13.99
CA PHE A 22 -3.64 1.38 -13.05
C PHE A 22 -5.04 0.99 -13.51
N GLY A 23 -5.43 -0.23 -13.11
CA GLY A 23 -6.74 -0.78 -13.42
C GLY A 23 -7.80 -0.30 -12.44
N ILE A 24 -8.96 0.06 -12.97
CA ILE A 24 -10.15 0.34 -12.18
C ILE A 24 -11.31 -0.52 -12.70
N TYR A 25 -12.16 -0.95 -11.78
CA TYR A 25 -13.46 -1.53 -12.13
C TYR A 25 -14.52 -0.44 -12.05
N LYS A 26 -15.21 -0.22 -13.16
CA LYS A 26 -16.33 0.72 -13.22
C LYS A 26 -17.50 0.05 -13.93
N ASN A 27 -18.64 -0.03 -13.24
CA ASN A 27 -19.86 -0.70 -13.75
C ASN A 27 -19.63 -2.16 -14.18
N GLY A 28 -18.77 -2.89 -13.46
CA GLY A 28 -18.45 -4.30 -13.78
C GLY A 28 -17.42 -4.48 -14.90
N GLU A 29 -16.95 -3.42 -15.53
CA GLU A 29 -15.92 -3.45 -16.57
C GLU A 29 -14.55 -3.03 -16.04
N PHE A 30 -13.53 -3.78 -16.42
CA PHE A 30 -12.14 -3.39 -16.18
C PHE A 30 -11.72 -2.30 -17.17
N LYS A 31 -11.19 -1.19 -16.65
CA LYS A 31 -10.65 -0.08 -17.45
C LYS A 31 -9.28 0.32 -16.93
N GLU A 32 -8.37 0.61 -17.84
CA GLU A 32 -7.09 1.23 -17.50
C GLU A 32 -7.19 2.74 -17.55
N ARG A 33 -6.58 3.41 -16.59
CA ARG A 33 -6.39 4.86 -16.63
C ARG A 33 -4.97 5.24 -16.26
N LEU A 34 -4.52 6.40 -16.72
CA LEU A 34 -3.24 6.96 -16.32
C LEU A 34 -3.25 7.31 -14.83
N PHE A 35 -2.11 7.19 -14.21
CA PHE A 35 -1.92 7.62 -12.82
C PHE A 35 -2.09 9.16 -12.75
N PRO A 36 -2.92 9.69 -11.83
CA PRO A 36 -3.15 11.14 -11.73
C PRO A 36 -2.02 11.80 -10.95
N PHE A 37 -0.94 12.14 -11.63
CA PHE A 37 0.16 12.89 -11.01
C PHE A 37 -0.16 14.37 -10.89
N ASP A 38 0.19 14.93 -9.74
CA ASP A 38 0.21 16.38 -9.53
C ASP A 38 1.46 16.96 -10.20
N PRO A 39 1.35 17.97 -11.08
CA PRO A 39 2.51 18.62 -11.68
C PRO A 39 3.33 19.45 -10.69
N LEU A 40 2.79 19.74 -9.51
CA LEU A 40 3.49 20.44 -8.45
C LEU A 40 4.08 19.42 -7.45
N PRO A 41 5.41 19.34 -7.33
CA PRO A 41 6.03 18.45 -6.36
C PRO A 41 5.70 18.91 -4.93
N ARG A 42 5.34 17.97 -4.08
CA ARG A 42 5.23 18.21 -2.64
C ARG A 42 6.58 18.02 -2.00
N VAL A 43 7.04 19.02 -1.28
CA VAL A 43 8.32 18.98 -0.59
C VAL A 43 8.10 18.65 0.88
N ILE A 44 8.69 17.56 1.34
CA ILE A 44 8.68 17.18 2.75
C ILE A 44 10.03 17.58 3.33
N PRO A 45 10.09 18.49 4.32
CA PRO A 45 11.33 18.86 4.98
C PRO A 45 12.04 17.64 5.61
N ALA A 46 13.37 17.64 5.60
CA ALA A 46 14.15 16.49 6.10
C ALA A 46 13.82 16.12 7.56
N ALA A 47 13.55 17.11 8.40
CA ALA A 47 13.17 16.88 9.80
C ALA A 47 11.80 16.16 9.92
N GLU A 48 10.83 16.56 9.11
CA GLU A 48 9.51 15.89 9.05
C GLU A 48 9.64 14.48 8.47
N PHE A 49 10.42 14.33 7.40
CA PHE A 49 10.68 13.02 6.81
C PHE A 49 11.30 12.04 7.81
N ALA A 50 12.23 12.48 8.65
CA ALA A 50 12.85 11.64 9.67
C ALA A 50 11.82 11.11 10.70
N VAL A 51 10.83 11.92 11.07
CA VAL A 51 9.74 11.50 11.96
C VAL A 51 8.81 10.52 11.25
N LEU A 52 8.43 10.82 10.01
CA LEU A 52 7.60 9.96 9.17
C LEU A 52 8.27 8.60 8.97
N ASP A 53 9.52 8.57 8.53
CA ASP A 53 10.28 7.35 8.27
C ASP A 53 10.28 6.42 9.49
N LYS A 54 10.61 6.95 10.66
CA LYS A 54 10.58 6.19 11.91
C LYS A 54 9.19 5.63 12.21
N GLY A 55 8.15 6.45 12.05
CA GLY A 55 6.76 6.04 12.29
C GLY A 55 6.27 5.00 11.28
N LEU A 56 6.65 5.13 10.03
CA LEU A 56 6.30 4.19 8.96
C LEU A 56 7.00 2.84 9.15
N CYS A 57 8.30 2.85 9.43
CA CYS A 57 9.05 1.63 9.73
C CYS A 57 8.42 0.88 10.91
N GLN A 58 8.05 1.57 11.97
CA GLN A 58 7.39 0.96 13.14
C GLN A 58 6.05 0.30 12.76
N ARG A 59 5.23 0.96 11.95
CA ARG A 59 3.94 0.40 11.49
C ARG A 59 4.12 -0.83 10.60
N VAL A 60 5.05 -0.77 9.65
CA VAL A 60 5.36 -1.91 8.78
C VAL A 60 5.88 -3.10 9.59
N MET A 61 6.72 -2.86 10.59
CA MET A 61 7.18 -3.91 11.50
C MET A 61 6.00 -4.53 12.28
N ALA A 62 5.09 -3.72 12.81
CA ALA A 62 3.90 -4.22 13.51
C ALA A 62 3.01 -5.07 12.60
N LEU A 63 2.77 -4.63 11.35
CA LEU A 63 2.03 -5.41 10.35
C LEU A 63 2.74 -6.73 10.01
N ASN A 64 4.06 -6.71 9.89
CA ASN A 64 4.82 -7.94 9.65
C ASN A 64 4.69 -8.93 10.81
N MET A 65 4.72 -8.45 12.05
CA MET A 65 4.48 -9.29 13.25
C MET A 65 3.05 -9.82 13.28
N PHE A 66 2.07 -9.02 12.93
CA PHE A 66 0.68 -9.44 12.80
C PHE A 66 0.52 -10.56 11.78
N LEU A 67 1.08 -10.40 10.57
CA LEU A 67 1.03 -11.43 9.53
C LEU A 67 1.73 -12.72 9.98
N LYS A 68 2.88 -12.62 10.64
CA LYS A 68 3.58 -13.77 11.21
C LYS A 68 2.71 -14.55 12.18
N ASP A 69 2.02 -13.87 13.08
CA ASP A 69 1.11 -14.50 14.03
C ASP A 69 -0.12 -15.08 13.34
N LEU A 70 -0.72 -14.34 12.40
CA LEU A 70 -1.93 -14.74 11.68
C LEU A 70 -1.71 -16.01 10.85
N TYR A 71 -0.58 -16.16 10.19
CA TYR A 71 -0.22 -17.34 9.39
C TYR A 71 0.51 -18.43 10.20
N GLY A 72 0.82 -18.17 11.47
CA GLY A 72 1.44 -19.11 12.41
C GLY A 72 0.51 -19.48 13.56
N ASP A 73 0.84 -18.97 14.73
CA ASP A 73 0.19 -19.38 16.00
C ASP A 73 -1.24 -18.85 16.20
N LYS A 74 -1.65 -17.83 15.44
CA LYS A 74 -2.96 -17.18 15.52
C LYS A 74 -3.32 -16.69 16.94
N LYS A 75 -2.31 -16.27 17.69
CA LYS A 75 -2.48 -15.85 19.08
C LYS A 75 -3.41 -14.64 19.19
N ILE A 76 -3.28 -13.67 18.26
CA ILE A 76 -4.11 -12.47 18.24
C ILE A 76 -5.60 -12.77 18.06
N ILE A 77 -5.94 -13.88 17.38
CA ILE A 77 -7.31 -14.37 17.22
C ILE A 77 -7.76 -15.07 18.51
N ARG A 78 -6.94 -16.00 19.03
CA ARG A 78 -7.26 -16.74 20.26
C ARG A 78 -7.44 -15.82 21.46
N ASP A 79 -6.69 -14.75 21.55
CA ASP A 79 -6.78 -13.75 22.62
C ASP A 79 -7.96 -12.77 22.40
N GLY A 80 -8.70 -12.90 21.31
CA GLY A 80 -9.87 -12.06 20.99
C GLY A 80 -9.54 -10.61 20.65
N VAL A 81 -8.28 -10.31 20.30
CA VAL A 81 -7.86 -8.96 19.92
C VAL A 81 -8.37 -8.59 18.53
N VAL A 82 -8.37 -9.56 17.63
CA VAL A 82 -8.97 -9.45 16.30
C VAL A 82 -10.06 -10.51 16.17
N PRO A 83 -11.30 -10.13 15.80
CA PRO A 83 -12.37 -11.10 15.57
C PRO A 83 -12.02 -12.06 14.43
N GLU A 84 -12.33 -13.34 14.61
CA GLU A 84 -12.00 -14.40 13.64
C GLU A 84 -12.67 -14.17 12.29
N ASP A 85 -13.93 -13.78 12.29
CA ASP A 85 -14.69 -13.46 11.09
C ASP A 85 -14.07 -12.28 10.33
N PHE A 86 -13.59 -11.26 11.02
CA PHE A 86 -12.90 -10.14 10.40
C PHE A 86 -11.57 -10.57 9.74
N ALA A 87 -10.81 -11.46 10.38
CA ALA A 87 -9.53 -11.91 9.87
C ALA A 87 -9.67 -12.81 8.62
N PHE A 88 -10.69 -13.66 8.57
CA PHE A 88 -10.80 -14.73 7.56
C PHE A 88 -11.93 -14.55 6.54
N ALA A 89 -12.88 -13.65 6.74
CA ALA A 89 -13.99 -13.44 5.81
C ALA A 89 -13.59 -12.72 4.50
N GLY A 90 -12.46 -12.04 4.50
CA GLY A 90 -11.98 -11.27 3.34
C GLY A 90 -11.15 -12.10 2.36
N SER A 91 -11.09 -11.65 1.10
CA SER A 91 -10.20 -12.24 0.08
C SER A 91 -8.70 -12.04 0.34
N GLY A 92 -8.35 -11.29 1.39
CA GLY A 92 -6.96 -11.01 1.75
C GLY A 92 -6.24 -12.15 2.47
N TYR A 93 -6.98 -13.05 3.12
CA TYR A 93 -6.40 -14.21 3.77
C TYR A 93 -6.26 -15.37 2.78
N LEU A 94 -5.05 -15.93 2.69
CA LEU A 94 -4.74 -17.05 1.80
C LEU A 94 -4.41 -18.30 2.62
N PRO A 95 -5.34 -19.24 2.78
CA PRO A 95 -5.11 -20.48 3.56
C PRO A 95 -3.89 -21.27 3.09
N ALA A 96 -3.58 -21.23 1.80
CA ALA A 96 -2.40 -21.91 1.24
C ALA A 96 -1.04 -21.40 1.78
N CYS A 97 -1.04 -20.23 2.44
CA CYS A 97 0.15 -19.66 3.06
C CYS A 97 0.30 -20.02 4.55
N GLU A 98 -0.63 -20.80 5.12
CA GLU A 98 -0.53 -21.23 6.52
C GLU A 98 0.72 -22.12 6.72
N GLY A 99 1.45 -21.84 7.80
CA GLY A 99 2.68 -22.56 8.12
C GLY A 99 3.86 -22.24 7.22
N PHE A 100 3.69 -21.39 6.20
CA PHE A 100 4.79 -20.94 5.36
C PHE A 100 5.63 -19.88 6.08
N THR A 101 6.94 -20.10 6.13
CA THR A 101 7.87 -19.08 6.64
C THR A 101 8.58 -18.42 5.47
N PRO A 102 8.32 -17.15 5.20
CA PRO A 102 8.96 -16.45 4.09
C PRO A 102 10.44 -16.23 4.35
N PRO A 103 11.26 -16.05 3.29
CA PRO A 103 12.68 -15.73 3.44
C PRO A 103 12.91 -14.57 4.40
N LYS A 104 13.87 -14.71 5.31
CA LYS A 104 14.21 -13.70 6.34
C LYS A 104 13.05 -13.33 7.29
N GLY A 105 11.97 -14.09 7.31
CA GLY A 105 10.79 -13.79 8.14
C GLY A 105 10.03 -12.52 7.72
N ILE A 106 10.16 -12.10 6.46
CA ILE A 106 9.51 -10.92 5.93
C ILE A 106 8.22 -11.34 5.24
N TYR A 107 7.07 -11.06 5.84
CA TYR A 107 5.73 -11.38 5.32
C TYR A 107 5.20 -10.31 4.37
N SER A 108 5.61 -9.05 4.51
CA SER A 108 5.27 -7.95 3.61
C SER A 108 6.54 -7.34 3.03
N HIS A 109 6.83 -7.60 1.76
CA HIS A 109 8.05 -7.14 1.08
C HIS A 109 7.90 -5.74 0.48
N ILE A 110 6.68 -5.33 0.18
CA ILE A 110 6.36 -4.02 -0.41
C ILE A 110 5.15 -3.46 0.33
N SER A 111 5.28 -2.25 0.81
CA SER A 111 4.18 -1.52 1.45
C SER A 111 3.99 -0.18 0.74
N GLY A 112 2.81 0.01 0.14
CA GLY A 112 2.36 1.31 -0.35
C GLY A 112 1.69 2.05 0.80
N ILE A 113 2.28 3.17 1.22
CA ILE A 113 1.78 3.92 2.36
C ILE A 113 1.30 5.27 1.88
N ASP A 114 0.00 5.51 2.06
CA ASP A 114 -0.60 6.79 1.77
C ASP A 114 -0.36 7.76 2.93
N LEU A 115 0.05 8.98 2.60
CA LEU A 115 0.24 10.06 3.56
C LEU A 115 -0.85 11.10 3.36
N VAL A 116 -1.43 11.55 4.45
CA VAL A 116 -2.43 12.62 4.47
C VAL A 116 -1.89 13.75 5.33
N GLU A 117 -1.89 14.94 4.78
CA GLU A 117 -1.59 16.17 5.51
C GLU A 117 -2.87 16.65 6.19
N GLY A 118 -2.81 16.82 7.51
CA GLY A 118 -3.92 17.29 8.34
C GLY A 118 -3.84 18.75 8.69
#